data_5164563e8643bc2ef3d049f2df57b11b
#
_entry.id   5164563e8643bc2ef3d049f2df57b11b
#
_cell.length_a   1.000
_cell.length_b   1.000
_cell.length_c   1.000
_cell.angle_alpha   90.00
_cell.angle_beta   90.00
_cell.angle_gamma   90.00
#
_symmetry.space_group_name_H-M   'P 1'
#
loop_
_entity.id
_entity.type
_entity.pdbx_description
1 polymer ?
#
loop_
_entity_poly.entity_id
_entity_poly.type
_entity_poly.pdbx_seq_one_letter_code
_entity_poly.pdbx_strand_id
1 'polypeptide(L)'
;MSGTHGIMLPAFVVEWANPFPSSPARKTIPYLTSRTTETQEISHGVRCMSAQSFKASELQIEFCTPDQLKQKPPVSELVFGRNFTDHMLEIYWNASSGWGQPRITPFHDLRMHPAAKVLHYSVELFEGMKAFRGNDDEIRLFRPEKNMERMNRTAARSSLPTFDGAELIELLKKIVSIDQEWVPHAESSSLYLRPTMIGTEPTLGVQEPTEALLFVIMSPVGPYFSSGFKPVSLLADPKFVRAWPGGCGMMKMGSNYGPTLAIQKTAERQGLQQVLWLFGPEHRITEVGAMNLMVFFDKGNGEKELATPPLDGLILPGVTRDSLLSLAREWNEFTVSERDITMAEIVQAESEGKLLEVFGAGTAAVVTPVGAIHYGDKIIKIPTMEHEKPLTQRFFDSIKDIQYGRVKHPWSVPIE
;
A
#
# COMPACT_ATOMS: atom_id res chain seq x y z
N MET A 1 -33.15 -29.19 -47.80
CA MET A 1 -33.73 -29.93 -46.68
C MET A 1 -32.59 -30.37 -45.77
N SER A 2 -32.34 -29.66 -44.72
CA SER A 2 -31.55 -30.13 -43.56
C SER A 2 -31.77 -29.10 -42.44
N GLY A 3 -32.61 -29.47 -41.49
CA GLY A 3 -32.96 -28.66 -40.33
C GLY A 3 -31.91 -28.76 -39.27
N THR A 4 -31.43 -27.62 -38.77
CA THR A 4 -30.61 -27.50 -37.58
C THR A 4 -31.50 -27.24 -36.38
N HIS A 5 -31.59 -28.21 -35.49
CA HIS A 5 -32.25 -28.08 -34.18
C HIS A 5 -31.31 -27.37 -33.20
N GLY A 6 -31.66 -26.14 -32.88
CA GLY A 6 -31.04 -25.42 -31.77
C GLY A 6 -31.62 -25.88 -30.44
N ILE A 7 -30.78 -26.42 -29.54
CA ILE A 7 -31.16 -26.77 -28.17
C ILE A 7 -31.01 -25.49 -27.34
N MET A 8 -32.14 -24.93 -26.89
CA MET A 8 -32.22 -23.90 -25.88
C MET A 8 -32.05 -24.54 -24.48
N LEU A 9 -31.03 -24.18 -23.76
CA LEU A 9 -30.89 -24.47 -22.32
C LEU A 9 -31.63 -23.40 -21.49
N PRO A 10 -32.39 -23.77 -20.46
CA PRO A 10 -33.11 -22.82 -19.63
C PRO A 10 -32.15 -22.09 -18.71
N ALA A 11 -32.31 -20.78 -18.59
CA ALA A 11 -31.64 -19.94 -17.63
C ALA A 11 -32.15 -20.25 -16.21
N PHE A 12 -31.30 -20.78 -15.34
CA PHE A 12 -31.57 -20.89 -13.90
C PHE A 12 -31.40 -19.52 -13.26
N VAL A 13 -32.51 -18.89 -12.90
CA VAL A 13 -32.56 -17.75 -11.98
C VAL A 13 -32.52 -18.34 -10.57
N VAL A 14 -31.42 -18.17 -9.85
CA VAL A 14 -31.34 -18.52 -8.42
C VAL A 14 -31.81 -17.29 -7.65
N GLU A 15 -33.06 -17.31 -7.19
CA GLU A 15 -33.54 -16.37 -6.16
C GLU A 15 -32.96 -16.78 -4.80
N TRP A 16 -32.17 -15.89 -4.20
CA TRP A 16 -31.72 -16.02 -2.82
C TRP A 16 -32.83 -15.57 -1.88
N ALA A 17 -33.54 -16.51 -1.28
CA ALA A 17 -34.50 -16.24 -0.21
C ALA A 17 -33.74 -15.76 1.05
N ASN A 18 -34.22 -14.66 1.62
CA ASN A 18 -33.66 -14.00 2.81
C ASN A 18 -34.01 -14.86 4.07
N PRO A 19 -33.02 -15.44 4.82
CA PRO A 19 -33.32 -16.36 5.92
C PRO A 19 -33.41 -15.70 7.31
N PHE A 20 -33.68 -14.41 7.45
CA PHE A 20 -33.80 -13.78 8.76
C PHE A 20 -35.26 -13.53 9.15
N PRO A 21 -35.75 -14.17 10.24
CA PRO A 21 -37.06 -13.86 10.80
C PRO A 21 -37.04 -12.50 11.51
N SER A 22 -38.17 -11.78 11.41
CA SER A 22 -38.44 -10.50 12.06
C SER A 22 -38.31 -10.62 13.59
N SER A 23 -37.52 -9.70 14.18
CA SER A 23 -37.21 -9.61 15.60
C SER A 23 -38.43 -9.19 16.44
N PRO A 24 -38.67 -9.79 17.63
CA PRO A 24 -39.60 -9.23 18.59
C PRO A 24 -38.98 -8.12 19.45
N ALA A 25 -39.88 -7.26 19.96
CA ALA A 25 -39.68 -6.01 20.65
C ALA A 25 -38.55 -5.93 21.71
N ARG A 26 -37.88 -4.78 21.70
CA ARG A 26 -36.88 -4.34 22.69
C ARG A 26 -37.47 -4.32 24.11
N LYS A 27 -36.82 -5.04 25.04
CA LYS A 27 -36.90 -4.77 26.48
C LYS A 27 -35.78 -3.79 26.86
N THR A 28 -36.18 -2.63 27.37
CA THR A 28 -35.32 -1.62 27.98
C THR A 28 -34.62 -2.18 29.23
N ILE A 29 -33.27 -2.14 29.23
CA ILE A 29 -32.45 -2.37 30.43
C ILE A 29 -32.04 -1.00 30.97
N PRO A 30 -32.17 -0.72 32.28
CA PRO A 30 -31.84 0.59 32.86
C PRO A 30 -30.32 0.80 32.94
N TYR A 31 -29.88 1.98 32.56
CA TYR A 31 -28.53 2.50 32.77
C TYR A 31 -28.23 2.67 34.25
N LEU A 32 -27.20 1.99 34.73
CA LEU A 32 -26.56 2.30 36.02
C LEU A 32 -25.49 3.40 35.78
N THR A 33 -25.73 4.52 36.45
CA THR A 33 -24.82 5.68 36.50
C THR A 33 -23.63 5.42 37.43
N SER A 34 -22.48 5.93 37.03
CA SER A 34 -21.28 6.31 37.78
C SER A 34 -20.50 5.27 38.55
N ARG A 35 -19.28 5.04 38.05
CA ARG A 35 -18.07 5.08 38.89
C ARG A 35 -16.83 5.34 38.00
N THR A 36 -16.14 6.39 38.32
CA THR A 36 -14.76 6.64 37.94
C THR A 36 -13.91 5.40 38.17
N THR A 37 -13.30 4.87 37.10
CA THR A 37 -12.26 3.86 37.22
C THR A 37 -11.11 4.23 36.31
N GLU A 38 -9.96 4.31 36.93
CA GLU A 38 -8.63 4.40 36.37
C GLU A 38 -8.50 3.54 35.12
N THR A 39 -8.03 4.16 34.04
CA THR A 39 -7.52 3.47 32.86
C THR A 39 -6.31 2.65 33.26
N GLN A 40 -6.50 1.40 33.64
CA GLN A 40 -5.43 0.42 33.58
C GLN A 40 -5.15 0.18 32.10
N GLU A 41 -4.01 0.71 31.64
CA GLU A 41 -3.35 0.25 30.43
C GLU A 41 -3.11 -1.26 30.58
N ILE A 42 -3.91 -2.05 29.89
CA ILE A 42 -3.61 -3.46 29.67
C ILE A 42 -2.48 -3.49 28.63
N SER A 43 -1.26 -3.24 29.11
CA SER A 43 -0.05 -3.63 28.40
C SER A 43 -0.02 -5.16 28.39
N HIS A 44 -0.66 -5.77 27.41
CA HIS A 44 -0.29 -7.12 27.04
C HIS A 44 1.14 -7.04 26.51
N GLY A 45 2.08 -7.19 27.41
CA GLY A 45 3.47 -7.43 27.08
C GLY A 45 3.56 -8.71 26.27
N VAL A 46 3.39 -8.57 24.94
CA VAL A 46 4.01 -9.51 24.02
C VAL A 46 5.49 -9.39 24.31
N ARG A 47 6.03 -10.29 25.11
CA ARG A 47 7.48 -10.51 25.18
C ARG A 47 7.88 -10.82 23.74
N CYS A 48 8.31 -9.79 23.00
CA CYS A 48 9.20 -9.99 21.86
C CYS A 48 10.41 -10.73 22.43
N MET A 49 10.39 -12.05 22.38
CA MET A 49 11.65 -12.78 22.35
C MET A 49 12.35 -12.18 21.13
N SER A 50 13.47 -11.53 21.36
CA SER A 50 14.37 -11.13 20.30
C SER A 50 14.85 -12.43 19.66
N ALA A 51 14.05 -12.97 18.74
CA ALA A 51 14.50 -14.04 17.88
C ALA A 51 15.76 -13.50 17.22
N GLN A 52 16.86 -14.25 17.32
CA GLN A 52 18.13 -13.89 16.74
C GLN A 52 17.85 -13.61 15.26
N SER A 53 17.99 -12.35 14.83
CA SER A 53 17.76 -11.95 13.44
C SER A 53 18.89 -12.47 12.57
N PHE A 54 18.64 -12.61 11.27
CA PHE A 54 19.73 -12.75 10.30
C PHE A 54 20.65 -11.54 10.34
N LYS A 55 21.90 -11.72 9.85
CA LYS A 55 22.91 -10.68 9.81
C LYS A 55 23.34 -10.40 8.37
N ALA A 56 23.41 -9.12 8.00
CA ALA A 56 23.88 -8.70 6.69
C ALA A 56 25.36 -9.08 6.47
N SER A 57 26.15 -9.15 7.55
CA SER A 57 27.55 -9.59 7.52
C SER A 57 27.73 -11.07 7.13
N GLU A 58 26.67 -11.88 7.21
CA GLU A 58 26.68 -13.31 6.86
C GLU A 58 26.19 -13.56 5.42
N LEU A 59 25.97 -12.51 4.64
CA LEU A 59 25.44 -12.57 3.29
C LEU A 59 26.31 -13.43 2.39
N GLN A 60 25.68 -14.40 1.71
CA GLN A 60 26.26 -15.14 0.60
C GLN A 60 25.77 -14.58 -0.74
N ILE A 61 26.66 -14.47 -1.71
CA ILE A 61 26.35 -13.94 -3.04
C ILE A 61 26.76 -14.96 -4.09
N GLU A 62 25.78 -15.31 -4.92
CA GLU A 62 25.98 -16.05 -6.17
C GLU A 62 25.66 -15.08 -7.32
N PHE A 63 26.68 -14.70 -8.08
CA PHE A 63 26.51 -13.78 -9.20
C PHE A 63 25.98 -14.50 -10.43
N CYS A 64 25.18 -13.80 -11.22
CA CYS A 64 24.83 -14.23 -12.57
C CYS A 64 26.10 -14.40 -13.43
N THR A 65 26.13 -15.47 -14.19
CA THR A 65 27.12 -15.61 -15.29
C THR A 65 26.74 -14.65 -16.44
N PRO A 66 27.68 -14.27 -17.31
CA PRO A 66 27.40 -13.33 -18.41
C PRO A 66 26.23 -13.74 -19.31
N ASP A 67 25.99 -15.02 -19.50
CA ASP A 67 24.89 -15.59 -20.27
C ASP A 67 23.53 -15.58 -19.54
N GLN A 68 23.51 -15.39 -18.23
CA GLN A 68 22.32 -15.25 -17.40
C GLN A 68 21.85 -13.79 -17.29
N LEU A 69 22.71 -12.82 -17.61
CA LEU A 69 22.36 -11.40 -17.54
C LEU A 69 21.27 -11.06 -18.56
N LYS A 70 20.22 -10.38 -18.08
CA LYS A 70 19.07 -10.02 -18.91
C LYS A 70 19.31 -8.71 -19.66
N GLN A 71 18.78 -8.61 -20.86
CA GLN A 71 18.73 -7.35 -21.58
C GLN A 71 17.79 -6.37 -20.85
N LYS A 72 18.29 -5.16 -20.57
CA LYS A 72 17.50 -4.11 -19.95
C LYS A 72 16.58 -3.45 -20.97
N PRO A 73 15.26 -3.35 -20.72
CA PRO A 73 14.35 -2.68 -21.64
C PRO A 73 14.61 -1.17 -21.65
N PRO A 74 14.33 -0.50 -22.79
CA PRO A 74 14.34 0.96 -22.83
C PRO A 74 13.35 1.56 -21.82
N VAL A 75 13.64 2.75 -21.28
CA VAL A 75 12.79 3.40 -20.27
C VAL A 75 11.35 3.59 -20.74
N SER A 76 11.15 3.87 -22.05
CA SER A 76 9.82 4.02 -22.66
C SER A 76 8.95 2.77 -22.66
N GLU A 77 9.57 1.60 -22.46
CA GLU A 77 8.89 0.30 -22.45
C GLU A 77 8.71 -0.27 -21.02
N LEU A 78 9.16 0.48 -20.01
CA LEU A 78 9.04 0.04 -18.62
C LEU A 78 7.57 0.03 -18.17
N VAL A 79 7.07 -1.16 -17.86
CA VAL A 79 5.75 -1.38 -17.28
C VAL A 79 5.91 -1.90 -15.85
N PHE A 80 5.17 -1.33 -14.91
CA PHE A 80 5.25 -1.69 -13.50
C PHE A 80 5.15 -3.20 -13.26
N GLY A 81 6.18 -3.79 -12.65
CA GLY A 81 6.19 -5.20 -12.24
C GLY A 81 6.25 -6.22 -13.38
N ARG A 82 6.70 -5.85 -14.59
CA ARG A 82 6.83 -6.76 -15.73
C ARG A 82 8.26 -7.24 -15.98
N ASN A 83 9.23 -6.41 -15.72
CA ASN A 83 10.64 -6.74 -15.87
C ASN A 83 11.27 -6.86 -14.49
N PHE A 84 12.13 -7.84 -14.29
CA PHE A 84 12.81 -8.08 -13.02
C PHE A 84 14.32 -8.05 -13.22
N THR A 85 15.04 -7.59 -12.18
CA THR A 85 16.50 -7.52 -12.17
C THR A 85 17.14 -8.91 -12.28
N ASP A 86 18.48 -8.94 -12.36
CA ASP A 86 19.23 -10.18 -12.56
C ASP A 86 19.29 -11.03 -11.30
N HIS A 87 19.23 -10.41 -10.12
CA HIS A 87 19.35 -11.11 -8.84
C HIS A 87 18.09 -10.94 -7.97
N MET A 88 17.96 -11.84 -6.97
CA MET A 88 16.99 -11.77 -5.89
C MET A 88 17.65 -12.10 -4.56
N LEU A 89 17.04 -11.61 -3.44
CA LEU A 89 17.45 -11.94 -2.09
C LEU A 89 16.50 -12.98 -1.50
N GLU A 90 17.01 -13.97 -0.78
CA GLU A 90 16.25 -15.00 -0.07
C GLU A 90 16.80 -15.21 1.34
N ILE A 91 15.91 -15.34 2.32
CA ILE A 91 16.25 -15.64 3.72
C ILE A 91 15.17 -16.59 4.26
N TYR A 92 15.55 -17.82 4.55
CA TYR A 92 14.67 -18.84 5.10
C TYR A 92 14.59 -18.71 6.61
N TRP A 93 13.45 -19.02 7.17
CA TRP A 93 13.22 -19.08 8.61
C TRP A 93 12.53 -20.40 8.99
N ASN A 94 12.96 -20.96 10.12
CA ASN A 94 12.31 -22.12 10.72
C ASN A 94 12.19 -21.92 12.23
N ALA A 95 11.04 -22.30 12.82
CA ALA A 95 10.75 -22.07 14.24
C ALA A 95 11.74 -22.75 15.19
N SER A 96 12.39 -23.83 14.77
CA SER A 96 13.36 -24.58 15.59
C SER A 96 14.78 -24.03 15.50
N SER A 97 15.19 -23.45 14.36
CA SER A 97 16.57 -22.97 14.11
C SER A 97 16.67 -21.46 13.95
N GLY A 98 15.54 -20.74 13.88
CA GLY A 98 15.52 -19.29 13.63
C GLY A 98 15.75 -18.92 12.17
N TRP A 99 16.27 -17.72 11.94
CA TRP A 99 16.62 -17.22 10.63
C TRP A 99 17.88 -17.88 10.09
N GLY A 100 17.81 -18.30 8.83
CA GLY A 100 18.95 -18.79 8.08
C GLY A 100 19.81 -17.65 7.53
N GLN A 101 20.88 -18.04 6.84
CA GLN A 101 21.84 -17.13 6.23
C GLN A 101 21.23 -16.41 5.02
N PRO A 102 21.36 -15.07 4.90
CA PRO A 102 20.90 -14.33 3.73
C PRO A 102 21.68 -14.76 2.46
N ARG A 103 20.96 -14.88 1.34
CA ARG A 103 21.53 -15.23 0.06
C ARG A 103 21.03 -14.30 -1.03
N ILE A 104 21.93 -13.73 -1.82
CA ILE A 104 21.62 -13.10 -3.09
C ILE A 104 21.99 -14.12 -4.17
N THR A 105 21.03 -14.45 -5.04
CA THR A 105 21.15 -15.47 -6.08
C THR A 105 20.68 -14.93 -7.42
N PRO A 106 21.04 -15.54 -8.56
CA PRO A 106 20.38 -15.28 -9.82
C PRO A 106 18.85 -15.39 -9.66
N PHE A 107 18.10 -14.51 -10.32
CA PHE A 107 16.64 -14.50 -10.27
C PHE A 107 16.08 -15.82 -10.81
N HIS A 108 15.24 -16.50 -10.04
CA HIS A 108 14.65 -17.79 -10.38
C HIS A 108 13.21 -17.93 -9.88
N ASP A 109 12.49 -18.94 -10.36
CA ASP A 109 11.17 -19.31 -9.86
C ASP A 109 11.26 -19.95 -8.48
N LEU A 110 10.32 -19.59 -7.58
CA LEU A 110 10.21 -20.24 -6.28
C LEU A 110 9.63 -21.66 -6.43
N ARG A 111 10.33 -22.65 -5.90
CA ARG A 111 9.79 -24.00 -5.76
C ARG A 111 9.09 -24.14 -4.44
N MET A 112 7.77 -24.45 -4.47
CA MET A 112 6.93 -24.47 -3.28
C MET A 112 6.10 -25.75 -3.23
N HIS A 113 5.98 -26.33 -2.03
CA HIS A 113 5.06 -27.45 -1.81
C HIS A 113 3.60 -27.00 -2.00
N PRO A 114 2.72 -27.78 -2.67
CA PRO A 114 1.34 -27.36 -2.91
C PRO A 114 0.51 -27.12 -1.65
N ALA A 115 0.88 -27.69 -0.49
CA ALA A 115 0.25 -27.42 0.80
C ALA A 115 0.86 -26.25 1.58
N ALA A 116 1.77 -25.44 0.98
CA ALA A 116 2.32 -24.26 1.65
C ALA A 116 1.19 -23.31 2.10
N LYS A 117 1.22 -22.85 3.35
CA LYS A 117 0.16 -22.05 3.99
C LYS A 117 -0.21 -20.81 3.21
N VAL A 118 0.76 -20.15 2.57
CA VAL A 118 0.51 -18.97 1.74
C VAL A 118 -0.51 -19.22 0.64
N LEU A 119 -0.51 -20.41 0.02
CA LEU A 119 -1.41 -20.76 -1.09
C LEU A 119 -2.86 -20.96 -0.65
N HIS A 120 -3.11 -21.25 0.64
CA HIS A 120 -4.44 -21.59 1.17
C HIS A 120 -5.02 -20.51 2.06
N TYR A 121 -4.18 -19.81 2.83
CA TYR A 121 -4.63 -18.89 3.89
C TYR A 121 -4.08 -17.49 3.75
N SER A 122 -3.40 -17.17 2.63
CA SER A 122 -2.77 -15.88 2.41
C SER A 122 -1.88 -15.45 3.60
N VAL A 123 -1.15 -16.42 4.20
CA VAL A 123 -0.18 -16.12 5.26
C VAL A 123 1.03 -15.49 4.60
N GLU A 124 0.87 -14.21 4.31
CA GLU A 124 1.87 -13.40 3.60
C GLU A 124 1.76 -11.92 3.96
N LEU A 125 2.85 -11.23 3.72
CA LEU A 125 2.94 -9.79 3.73
C LEU A 125 3.91 -9.32 2.66
N PHE A 126 3.80 -8.07 2.26
CA PHE A 126 4.76 -7.47 1.36
C PHE A 126 5.04 -6.02 1.70
N GLU A 127 6.15 -5.53 1.20
CA GLU A 127 6.51 -4.12 1.24
C GLU A 127 6.75 -3.58 -0.17
N GLY A 128 6.82 -2.28 -0.26
CA GLY A 128 7.13 -1.59 -1.50
C GLY A 128 7.87 -0.30 -1.21
N MET A 129 9.06 -0.20 -1.76
CA MET A 129 9.90 0.99 -1.73
C MET A 129 10.61 1.16 -3.07
N LYS A 130 11.31 2.26 -3.24
CA LYS A 130 12.00 2.57 -4.49
C LYS A 130 13.42 3.01 -4.23
N ALA A 131 14.32 2.65 -5.15
CA ALA A 131 15.64 3.24 -5.28
C ALA A 131 15.64 4.23 -6.45
N PHE A 132 16.20 5.40 -6.22
CA PHE A 132 16.24 6.51 -7.17
C PHE A 132 17.68 6.86 -7.49
N ARG A 133 17.99 7.04 -8.77
CA ARG A 133 19.27 7.56 -9.20
C ARG A 133 19.19 9.06 -9.37
N GLY A 134 19.99 9.82 -8.61
CA GLY A 134 20.09 11.25 -8.70
C GLY A 134 20.87 11.73 -9.92
N ASN A 135 20.86 13.06 -10.16
CA ASN A 135 21.68 13.67 -11.21
C ASN A 135 23.19 13.60 -10.93
N ASP A 136 23.55 13.33 -9.68
CA ASP A 136 24.90 13.05 -9.19
C ASP A 136 25.32 11.60 -9.37
N ASP A 137 24.48 10.80 -10.03
CA ASP A 137 24.61 9.35 -10.24
C ASP A 137 24.54 8.51 -8.96
N GLU A 138 24.37 9.11 -7.78
CA GLU A 138 24.17 8.37 -6.54
C GLU A 138 22.78 7.73 -6.49
N ILE A 139 22.72 6.51 -5.99
CA ILE A 139 21.46 5.77 -5.78
C ILE A 139 21.04 5.88 -4.32
N ARG A 140 19.76 6.15 -4.10
CA ARG A 140 19.19 6.42 -2.77
C ARG A 140 17.90 5.65 -2.54
N LEU A 141 17.70 5.15 -1.32
CA LEU A 141 16.41 4.69 -0.81
C LEU A 141 15.69 5.86 -0.12
N PHE A 142 14.36 5.82 -0.11
CA PHE A 142 13.54 6.84 0.55
C PHE A 142 12.91 6.28 1.82
N ARG A 143 13.35 6.73 3.00
CA ARG A 143 12.82 6.35 4.34
C ARG A 143 12.65 4.84 4.54
N PRO A 144 13.65 4.00 4.24
CA PRO A 144 13.52 2.54 4.30
C PRO A 144 13.18 2.04 5.71
N GLU A 145 13.59 2.74 6.78
CA GLU A 145 13.29 2.42 8.17
C GLU A 145 11.77 2.33 8.42
N LYS A 146 10.98 3.22 7.82
CA LYS A 146 9.52 3.22 7.95
C LYS A 146 8.86 2.00 7.31
N ASN A 147 9.44 1.51 6.21
CA ASN A 147 9.00 0.28 5.58
C ASN A 147 9.31 -0.93 6.49
N MET A 148 10.48 -0.98 7.11
CA MET A 148 10.87 -2.08 8.02
C MET A 148 10.02 -2.11 9.29
N GLU A 149 9.74 -0.96 9.90
CA GLU A 149 8.81 -0.84 11.02
C GLU A 149 7.42 -1.40 10.65
N ARG A 150 6.89 -1.04 9.48
CA ARG A 150 5.60 -1.51 8.99
C ARG A 150 5.61 -2.99 8.64
N MET A 151 6.69 -3.49 8.03
CA MET A 151 6.87 -4.88 7.70
C MET A 151 6.84 -5.76 8.95
N ASN A 152 7.60 -5.39 9.99
CA ASN A 152 7.63 -6.11 11.26
C ASN A 152 6.28 -6.07 12.00
N ARG A 153 5.57 -4.92 11.98
CA ARG A 153 4.22 -4.83 12.54
C ARG A 153 3.25 -5.77 11.80
N THR A 154 3.34 -5.85 10.47
CA THR A 154 2.52 -6.76 9.68
C THR A 154 2.92 -8.22 9.91
N ALA A 155 4.21 -8.53 10.03
CA ALA A 155 4.71 -9.86 10.35
C ALA A 155 4.12 -10.36 11.68
N ALA A 156 4.22 -9.57 12.73
CA ALA A 156 3.64 -9.89 14.04
C ALA A 156 2.12 -10.16 13.95
N ARG A 157 1.37 -9.37 13.17
CA ARG A 157 -0.09 -9.54 12.99
C ARG A 157 -0.43 -10.80 12.19
N SER A 158 0.49 -11.25 11.31
CA SER A 158 0.32 -12.42 10.44
C SER A 158 0.89 -13.70 11.05
N SER A 159 1.36 -13.66 12.30
CA SER A 159 2.12 -14.75 12.95
C SER A 159 3.34 -15.19 12.13
N LEU A 160 3.95 -14.27 11.39
CA LEU A 160 5.22 -14.46 10.70
C LEU A 160 6.37 -13.95 11.56
N PRO A 161 7.60 -14.47 11.39
CA PRO A 161 8.74 -14.05 12.21
C PRO A 161 9.09 -12.58 11.99
N THR A 162 9.44 -11.88 13.06
CA THR A 162 10.02 -10.55 13.01
C THR A 162 11.54 -10.60 12.87
N PHE A 163 12.15 -9.49 12.44
CA PHE A 163 13.58 -9.39 12.18
C PHE A 163 14.11 -8.00 12.51
N ASP A 164 15.43 -7.85 12.55
CA ASP A 164 16.09 -6.54 12.67
C ASP A 164 15.98 -5.79 11.34
N GLY A 165 15.22 -4.69 11.34
CA GLY A 165 15.00 -3.90 10.13
C GLY A 165 16.27 -3.26 9.57
N ALA A 166 17.25 -2.93 10.42
CA ALA A 166 18.52 -2.36 9.97
C ALA A 166 19.33 -3.38 9.16
N GLU A 167 19.33 -4.65 9.57
CA GLU A 167 20.00 -5.72 8.83
C GLU A 167 19.38 -5.93 7.44
N LEU A 168 18.05 -5.86 7.32
CA LEU A 168 17.41 -5.95 6.00
C LEU A 168 17.71 -4.72 5.14
N ILE A 169 17.78 -3.52 5.68
CA ILE A 169 18.16 -2.32 4.94
C ILE A 169 19.55 -2.47 4.34
N GLU A 170 20.55 -2.97 5.10
CA GLU A 170 21.89 -3.21 4.56
C GLU A 170 21.88 -4.26 3.44
N LEU A 171 21.08 -5.32 3.55
CA LEU A 171 20.89 -6.30 2.48
C LEU A 171 20.22 -5.69 1.24
N LEU A 172 19.23 -4.79 1.43
CA LEU A 172 18.58 -4.06 0.33
C LEU A 172 19.56 -3.13 -0.39
N LYS A 173 20.40 -2.40 0.35
CA LYS A 173 21.47 -1.59 -0.24
C LYS A 173 22.41 -2.48 -1.08
N LYS A 174 22.79 -3.62 -0.54
CA LYS A 174 23.73 -4.53 -1.21
C LYS A 174 23.17 -5.10 -2.50
N ILE A 175 21.91 -5.58 -2.52
CA ILE A 175 21.33 -6.10 -3.76
C ILE A 175 21.11 -4.99 -4.81
N VAL A 176 20.73 -3.78 -4.39
CA VAL A 176 20.61 -2.62 -5.30
C VAL A 176 21.98 -2.24 -5.87
N SER A 177 23.05 -2.27 -5.06
CA SER A 177 24.42 -2.02 -5.53
C SER A 177 24.89 -3.07 -6.56
N ILE A 178 24.53 -4.35 -6.38
CA ILE A 178 24.85 -5.42 -7.34
C ILE A 178 24.13 -5.20 -8.68
N ASP A 179 22.84 -4.86 -8.61
CA ASP A 179 21.98 -4.65 -9.78
C ASP A 179 21.81 -3.14 -10.11
N GLN A 180 22.79 -2.29 -9.77
CA GLN A 180 22.69 -0.84 -9.91
C GLN A 180 22.34 -0.37 -11.33
N GLU A 181 22.80 -1.09 -12.36
CA GLU A 181 22.48 -0.80 -13.76
C GLU A 181 21.00 -0.97 -14.12
N TRP A 182 20.21 -1.57 -13.22
CA TRP A 182 18.76 -1.67 -13.34
C TRP A 182 18.03 -0.46 -12.74
N VAL A 183 18.73 0.44 -12.03
CA VAL A 183 18.18 1.72 -11.58
C VAL A 183 18.23 2.70 -12.76
N PRO A 184 17.08 3.08 -13.36
CA PRO A 184 17.09 3.83 -14.62
C PRO A 184 17.76 5.20 -14.50
N HIS A 185 18.53 5.59 -15.52
CA HIS A 185 19.11 6.93 -15.69
C HIS A 185 18.11 7.92 -16.32
N ALA A 186 16.87 7.93 -15.82
CA ALA A 186 15.82 8.78 -16.37
C ALA A 186 14.96 9.37 -15.27
N GLU A 187 14.67 10.65 -15.40
CA GLU A 187 13.74 11.33 -14.50
C GLU A 187 12.36 10.65 -14.52
N SER A 188 11.70 10.62 -13.38
CA SER A 188 10.41 9.95 -13.16
C SER A 188 10.44 8.42 -13.26
N SER A 189 11.63 7.82 -13.38
CA SER A 189 11.85 6.37 -13.36
C SER A 189 12.61 5.97 -12.10
N SER A 190 12.50 4.72 -11.68
CA SER A 190 13.13 4.24 -10.45
C SER A 190 13.22 2.71 -10.46
N LEU A 191 13.94 2.14 -9.53
CA LEU A 191 13.89 0.69 -9.27
C LEU A 191 12.92 0.44 -8.11
N TYR A 192 11.88 -0.36 -8.35
CA TYR A 192 10.92 -0.76 -7.33
C TYR A 192 11.41 -2.03 -6.62
N LEU A 193 11.51 -1.99 -5.30
CA LEU A 193 11.87 -3.12 -4.46
C LEU A 193 10.62 -3.71 -3.81
N ARG A 194 10.45 -5.04 -3.88
CA ARG A 194 9.34 -5.80 -3.33
C ARG A 194 9.82 -6.83 -2.31
N PRO A 195 10.14 -6.42 -1.07
CA PRO A 195 10.26 -7.37 0.03
C PRO A 195 8.93 -8.08 0.26
N THR A 196 8.97 -9.40 0.39
CA THR A 196 7.80 -10.25 0.62
C THR A 196 8.16 -11.31 1.63
N MET A 197 7.25 -11.63 2.53
CA MET A 197 7.41 -12.75 3.46
C MET A 197 6.20 -13.65 3.39
N ILE A 198 6.43 -14.95 3.24
CA ILE A 198 5.39 -15.97 3.05
C ILE A 198 5.58 -17.13 4.03
N GLY A 199 4.47 -17.67 4.54
CA GLY A 199 4.47 -18.94 5.29
C GLY A 199 4.58 -20.13 4.34
N THR A 200 5.69 -20.86 4.43
CA THR A 200 6.02 -21.96 3.51
C THR A 200 5.75 -23.34 4.08
N GLU A 201 5.44 -23.45 5.37
CA GLU A 201 5.14 -24.74 6.01
C GLU A 201 4.10 -25.54 5.21
N PRO A 202 4.41 -26.83 4.87
CA PRO A 202 3.55 -27.66 4.01
C PRO A 202 2.44 -28.35 4.80
N THR A 203 1.46 -27.60 5.32
CA THR A 203 0.33 -28.13 6.08
C THR A 203 -0.96 -27.37 5.80
N LEU A 204 -2.09 -28.08 5.81
CA LEU A 204 -3.44 -27.51 5.67
C LEU A 204 -4.06 -27.09 7.00
N GLY A 205 -3.35 -27.24 8.13
CA GLY A 205 -3.81 -26.75 9.42
C GLY A 205 -3.78 -25.23 9.52
N VAL A 206 -4.86 -24.61 10.04
CA VAL A 206 -4.92 -23.16 10.31
C VAL A 206 -4.20 -22.89 11.64
N GLN A 207 -2.89 -22.79 11.58
CA GLN A 207 -2.00 -22.58 12.72
C GLN A 207 -0.88 -21.63 12.33
N GLU A 208 -0.16 -21.12 13.32
CA GLU A 208 1.06 -20.35 13.12
C GLU A 208 2.06 -21.15 12.27
N PRO A 209 2.66 -20.55 11.22
CA PRO A 209 3.63 -21.26 10.40
C PRO A 209 4.93 -21.52 11.16
N THR A 210 5.47 -22.72 10.99
CA THR A 210 6.80 -23.10 11.51
C THR A 210 7.92 -22.88 10.52
N GLU A 211 7.59 -22.51 9.28
CA GLU A 211 8.53 -22.20 8.21
C GLU A 211 8.06 -20.97 7.45
N ALA A 212 9.01 -20.10 7.11
CA ALA A 212 8.75 -18.91 6.31
C ALA A 212 9.94 -18.62 5.38
N LEU A 213 9.64 -17.88 4.30
CA LEU A 213 10.62 -17.33 3.38
C LEU A 213 10.40 -15.82 3.27
N LEU A 214 11.44 -15.05 3.59
CA LEU A 214 11.56 -13.64 3.20
C LEU A 214 12.36 -13.58 1.91
N PHE A 215 11.80 -12.94 0.88
CA PHE A 215 12.52 -12.72 -0.36
C PHE A 215 12.32 -11.29 -0.88
N VAL A 216 13.25 -10.83 -1.69
CA VAL A 216 13.15 -9.51 -2.31
C VAL A 216 13.41 -9.65 -3.81
N ILE A 217 12.45 -9.16 -4.59
CA ILE A 217 12.58 -9.01 -6.03
C ILE A 217 12.55 -7.54 -6.40
N MET A 218 13.17 -7.16 -7.49
CA MET A 218 13.27 -5.77 -7.93
C MET A 218 12.83 -5.62 -9.39
N SER A 219 12.22 -4.47 -9.71
CA SER A 219 11.67 -4.19 -11.03
C SER A 219 11.92 -2.74 -11.42
N PRO A 220 12.56 -2.44 -12.56
CA PRO A 220 12.65 -1.08 -13.06
C PRO A 220 11.26 -0.61 -13.46
N VAL A 221 10.94 0.63 -13.11
CA VAL A 221 9.62 1.22 -13.35
C VAL A 221 9.76 2.61 -13.94
N GLY A 222 8.93 2.89 -14.94
CA GLY A 222 8.71 4.22 -15.50
C GLY A 222 7.65 5.01 -14.72
N PRO A 223 7.12 6.10 -15.29
CA PRO A 223 5.99 6.82 -14.73
C PRO A 223 4.79 5.90 -14.48
N TYR A 224 4.18 5.98 -13.30
CA TYR A 224 3.08 5.09 -12.89
C TYR A 224 1.85 5.19 -13.81
N PHE A 225 1.50 6.42 -14.23
CA PHE A 225 0.42 6.66 -15.18
C PHE A 225 0.98 7.02 -16.56
N SER A 226 0.57 6.27 -17.59
CA SER A 226 0.91 6.57 -18.99
C SER A 226 0.33 7.92 -19.47
N SER A 227 -0.76 8.38 -18.83
CA SER A 227 -1.38 9.70 -19.10
C SER A 227 -0.61 10.88 -18.48
N GLY A 228 0.47 10.64 -17.73
CA GLY A 228 1.20 11.64 -16.98
C GLY A 228 0.48 12.07 -15.68
N PHE A 229 0.85 13.23 -15.14
CA PHE A 229 0.30 13.79 -13.90
C PHE A 229 -1.06 14.47 -14.14
N LYS A 230 -2.08 13.65 -14.48
CA LYS A 230 -3.45 14.10 -14.75
C LYS A 230 -4.41 13.63 -13.67
N PRO A 231 -5.45 14.43 -13.33
CA PRO A 231 -6.45 14.03 -12.37
C PRO A 231 -7.21 12.76 -12.78
N VAL A 232 -7.41 11.86 -11.82
CA VAL A 232 -8.17 10.62 -11.99
C VAL A 232 -9.61 10.77 -11.48
N SER A 233 -10.50 9.90 -11.98
CA SER A 233 -11.89 9.80 -11.52
C SER A 233 -12.07 8.54 -10.68
N LEU A 234 -12.83 8.67 -9.59
CA LEU A 234 -13.02 7.64 -8.57
C LEU A 234 -14.45 7.10 -8.56
N LEU A 235 -14.59 5.78 -8.29
CA LEU A 235 -15.86 5.15 -7.92
C LEU A 235 -15.97 5.11 -6.40
N ALA A 236 -17.03 5.71 -5.82
CA ALA A 236 -17.36 5.66 -4.40
C ALA A 236 -18.68 4.89 -4.20
N ASP A 237 -18.60 3.58 -3.97
CA ASP A 237 -19.76 2.73 -3.68
C ASP A 237 -19.72 2.24 -2.23
N PRO A 238 -20.62 2.69 -1.35
CA PRO A 238 -20.62 2.33 0.07
C PRO A 238 -20.96 0.86 0.35
N LYS A 239 -21.40 0.10 -0.64
CA LYS A 239 -21.65 -1.35 -0.50
C LYS A 239 -20.36 -2.15 -0.27
N PHE A 240 -19.22 -1.60 -0.68
CA PHE A 240 -17.94 -2.30 -0.63
C PHE A 240 -17.00 -1.64 0.36
N VAL A 241 -16.55 -2.40 1.34
CA VAL A 241 -15.56 -1.96 2.32
C VAL A 241 -14.24 -2.68 2.11
N ARG A 242 -13.14 -1.95 2.26
CA ARG A 242 -11.79 -2.52 2.20
C ARG A 242 -11.33 -3.05 3.56
N ALA A 243 -11.75 -2.42 4.64
CA ALA A 243 -11.32 -2.69 6.00
C ALA A 243 -12.41 -2.35 7.00
N TRP A 244 -12.30 -2.91 8.21
CA TRP A 244 -13.23 -2.71 9.32
C TRP A 244 -12.48 -2.70 10.66
N PRO A 245 -13.05 -2.13 11.73
CA PRO A 245 -12.42 -2.10 13.06
C PRO A 245 -12.09 -3.50 13.56
N GLY A 246 -10.87 -3.69 14.07
CA GLY A 246 -10.35 -5.01 14.49
C GLY A 246 -9.86 -5.91 13.35
N GLY A 247 -10.06 -5.52 12.09
CA GLY A 247 -9.53 -6.18 10.92
C GLY A 247 -8.04 -5.91 10.69
N CYS A 248 -7.60 -6.06 9.45
CA CYS A 248 -6.19 -5.94 9.05
C CYS A 248 -5.92 -4.72 8.14
N GLY A 249 -6.81 -3.72 8.13
CA GLY A 249 -6.73 -2.57 7.22
C GLY A 249 -5.41 -1.80 7.29
N MET A 250 -4.82 -1.70 8.47
CA MET A 250 -3.55 -1.02 8.71
C MET A 250 -2.31 -1.91 8.42
N MET A 251 -2.52 -3.17 8.03
CA MET A 251 -1.45 -4.14 7.75
C MET A 251 -1.23 -4.28 6.24
N LYS A 252 0.00 -4.57 5.85
CA LYS A 252 0.35 -4.75 4.43
C LYS A 252 0.32 -6.23 4.04
N MET A 253 -0.84 -6.87 4.26
CA MET A 253 -1.12 -8.27 3.94
C MET A 253 -1.72 -8.40 2.54
N GLY A 254 -1.32 -9.41 1.76
CA GLY A 254 -1.88 -9.67 0.43
C GLY A 254 -3.39 -9.91 0.44
N SER A 255 -3.91 -10.50 1.51
CA SER A 255 -5.36 -10.69 1.72
C SER A 255 -6.19 -9.40 1.70
N ASN A 256 -5.60 -8.24 1.99
CA ASN A 256 -6.28 -6.95 1.87
C ASN A 256 -6.44 -6.48 0.42
N TYR A 257 -5.64 -6.99 -0.51
CA TYR A 257 -5.59 -6.52 -1.90
C TYR A 257 -6.41 -7.40 -2.85
N GLY A 258 -6.39 -8.72 -2.66
CA GLY A 258 -7.13 -9.65 -3.51
C GLY A 258 -8.62 -9.29 -3.67
N PRO A 259 -9.38 -9.04 -2.59
CA PRO A 259 -10.80 -8.69 -2.68
C PRO A 259 -11.08 -7.37 -3.40
N THR A 260 -10.11 -6.45 -3.49
CA THR A 260 -10.30 -5.14 -4.15
C THR A 260 -10.34 -5.24 -5.66
N LEU A 261 -9.79 -6.30 -6.25
CA LEU A 261 -9.64 -6.45 -7.71
C LEU A 261 -11.00 -6.46 -8.45
N ALA A 262 -12.01 -7.11 -7.88
CA ALA A 262 -13.34 -7.17 -8.50
C ALA A 262 -14.00 -5.78 -8.58
N ILE A 263 -13.83 -4.97 -7.54
CA ILE A 263 -14.42 -3.63 -7.47
C ILE A 263 -13.63 -2.65 -8.35
N GLN A 264 -12.32 -2.76 -8.36
CA GLN A 264 -11.46 -2.02 -9.27
C GLN A 264 -11.86 -2.27 -10.73
N LYS A 265 -12.09 -3.53 -11.11
CA LYS A 265 -12.58 -3.89 -12.45
C LYS A 265 -13.96 -3.31 -12.76
N THR A 266 -14.82 -3.15 -11.74
CA THR A 266 -16.12 -2.48 -11.90
C THR A 266 -15.93 -1.00 -12.18
N ALA A 267 -15.04 -0.32 -11.49
CA ALA A 267 -14.69 1.07 -11.76
C ALA A 267 -14.15 1.24 -13.19
N GLU A 268 -13.22 0.41 -13.61
CA GLU A 268 -12.61 0.44 -14.95
C GLU A 268 -13.66 0.29 -16.07
N ARG A 269 -14.66 -0.60 -15.91
CA ARG A 269 -15.76 -0.76 -16.86
C ARG A 269 -16.64 0.48 -17.00
N GLN A 270 -16.65 1.36 -16.00
CA GLN A 270 -17.32 2.65 -16.00
C GLN A 270 -16.41 3.79 -16.47
N GLY A 271 -15.18 3.50 -16.92
CA GLY A 271 -14.20 4.50 -17.34
C GLY A 271 -13.51 5.21 -16.18
N LEU A 272 -13.64 4.71 -14.94
CA LEU A 272 -13.06 5.28 -13.74
C LEU A 272 -11.73 4.60 -13.43
N GLN A 273 -10.76 5.35 -12.87
CA GLN A 273 -9.40 4.86 -12.71
C GLN A 273 -9.16 4.19 -11.36
N GLN A 274 -9.89 4.59 -10.31
CA GLN A 274 -9.67 4.08 -8.96
C GLN A 274 -10.98 4.01 -8.16
N VAL A 275 -10.95 3.29 -7.03
CA VAL A 275 -12.04 3.18 -6.07
C VAL A 275 -11.74 4.06 -4.86
N LEU A 276 -12.72 4.87 -4.44
CA LEU A 276 -12.70 5.55 -3.14
C LEU A 276 -13.39 4.65 -2.11
N TRP A 277 -12.64 4.14 -1.15
CA TRP A 277 -13.15 3.22 -0.13
C TRP A 277 -13.86 3.97 0.98
N LEU A 278 -15.10 3.57 1.24
CA LEU A 278 -15.97 4.14 2.26
C LEU A 278 -16.19 3.14 3.39
N PHE A 279 -16.48 3.65 4.60
CA PHE A 279 -16.78 2.83 5.76
C PHE A 279 -17.92 3.39 6.59
N GLY A 280 -18.80 2.51 7.06
CA GLY A 280 -19.89 2.81 8.00
C GLY A 280 -21.07 3.58 7.39
N PRO A 281 -22.11 3.82 8.18
CA PRO A 281 -23.36 4.45 7.71
C PRO A 281 -23.19 5.92 7.32
N GLU A 282 -22.15 6.58 7.83
CA GLU A 282 -21.82 7.98 7.51
C GLU A 282 -20.95 8.10 6.25
N HIS A 283 -20.63 6.97 5.62
CA HIS A 283 -19.76 6.88 4.46
C HIS A 283 -18.42 7.62 4.68
N ARG A 284 -17.76 7.30 5.82
CA ARG A 284 -16.42 7.81 6.13
C ARG A 284 -15.44 7.38 5.04
N ILE A 285 -14.68 8.33 4.55
CA ILE A 285 -13.62 8.07 3.58
C ILE A 285 -12.45 7.40 4.30
N THR A 286 -11.86 6.40 3.67
CA THR A 286 -10.69 5.70 4.21
C THR A 286 -9.48 5.81 3.29
N GLU A 287 -9.51 5.21 2.12
CA GLU A 287 -8.39 5.18 1.17
C GLU A 287 -8.88 5.32 -0.28
N VAL A 288 -8.00 5.66 -1.18
CA VAL A 288 -8.24 5.69 -2.63
C VAL A 288 -7.38 4.63 -3.33
N GLY A 289 -8.04 3.58 -3.86
CA GLY A 289 -7.32 2.42 -4.41
C GLY A 289 -6.41 1.79 -3.35
N ALA A 290 -5.10 1.84 -3.58
CA ALA A 290 -4.06 1.40 -2.65
C ALA A 290 -3.24 2.57 -2.07
N MET A 291 -3.82 3.77 -2.01
CA MET A 291 -3.20 5.02 -1.58
C MET A 291 -3.97 5.65 -0.42
N ASN A 292 -3.29 6.38 0.45
CA ASN A 292 -3.94 7.26 1.43
C ASN A 292 -4.55 8.47 0.72
N LEU A 293 -5.64 9.03 1.27
CA LEU A 293 -6.30 10.20 0.71
C LEU A 293 -5.94 11.46 1.49
N MET A 294 -5.78 12.56 0.76
CA MET A 294 -5.63 13.92 1.27
C MET A 294 -6.73 14.79 0.67
N VAL A 295 -7.30 15.68 1.46
CA VAL A 295 -8.32 16.66 1.04
C VAL A 295 -7.89 18.04 1.51
N PHE A 296 -7.88 19.00 0.60
CA PHE A 296 -7.54 20.38 0.89
C PHE A 296 -8.78 21.25 0.81
N PHE A 297 -9.13 21.86 1.93
CA PHE A 297 -10.33 22.67 2.10
C PHE A 297 -10.02 24.15 2.27
N ASP A 298 -10.90 25.01 1.75
CA ASP A 298 -11.05 26.39 2.19
C ASP A 298 -12.01 26.44 3.40
N LYS A 299 -11.53 26.92 4.54
CA LYS A 299 -12.32 27.06 5.77
C LYS A 299 -13.02 28.42 5.86
N GLY A 300 -12.79 29.30 4.87
CA GLY A 300 -13.22 30.68 4.89
C GLY A 300 -12.24 31.60 5.62
N ASN A 301 -12.44 32.91 5.48
CA ASN A 301 -11.62 33.95 6.11
C ASN A 301 -10.11 33.84 5.82
N GLY A 302 -9.72 33.20 4.71
CA GLY A 302 -8.33 32.97 4.35
C GLY A 302 -7.67 31.76 5.01
N GLU A 303 -8.39 31.04 5.88
CA GLU A 303 -7.91 29.80 6.50
C GLU A 303 -8.09 28.60 5.58
N LYS A 304 -7.12 27.71 5.57
CA LYS A 304 -7.15 26.44 4.82
C LYS A 304 -6.81 25.26 5.69
N GLU A 305 -7.29 24.08 5.31
CA GLU A 305 -7.05 22.82 6.01
C GLU A 305 -6.66 21.72 5.05
N LEU A 306 -5.52 21.06 5.31
CA LEU A 306 -5.18 19.77 4.73
C LEU A 306 -5.63 18.67 5.69
N ALA A 307 -6.70 17.95 5.32
CA ALA A 307 -7.26 16.87 6.11
C ALA A 307 -6.94 15.51 5.48
N THR A 308 -6.73 14.51 6.33
CA THR A 308 -6.57 13.11 5.92
C THR A 308 -7.24 12.21 6.96
N PRO A 309 -7.81 11.06 6.56
CA PRO A 309 -8.36 10.10 7.50
C PRO A 309 -7.34 9.64 8.56
N PRO A 310 -7.77 9.43 9.83
CA PRO A 310 -6.89 9.09 10.95
C PRO A 310 -6.42 7.62 10.87
N LEU A 311 -5.31 7.31 11.54
CA LEU A 311 -4.79 5.95 11.65
C LEU A 311 -5.52 5.18 12.77
N ASP A 312 -6.79 4.85 12.55
CA ASP A 312 -7.70 4.17 13.49
C ASP A 312 -7.79 2.65 13.29
N GLY A 313 -6.89 2.06 12.49
CA GLY A 313 -6.87 0.63 12.16
C GLY A 313 -7.48 0.28 10.81
N LEU A 314 -8.20 1.20 10.17
CA LEU A 314 -8.80 1.00 8.84
C LEU A 314 -7.82 1.31 7.70
N ILE A 315 -6.80 2.10 7.96
CA ILE A 315 -5.96 2.76 6.97
C ILE A 315 -4.52 2.32 7.11
N LEU A 316 -3.89 2.01 5.98
CA LEU A 316 -2.46 1.71 5.97
C LEU A 316 -1.66 2.97 6.34
N PRO A 317 -0.74 2.91 7.35
CA PRO A 317 0.16 4.02 7.64
C PRO A 317 1.20 4.16 6.52
N GLY A 318 0.86 4.97 5.52
CA GLY A 318 1.67 5.17 4.32
C GLY A 318 2.93 6.00 4.61
N VAL A 319 4.08 5.57 4.08
CA VAL A 319 5.34 6.33 4.20
C VAL A 319 5.21 7.68 3.48
N THR A 320 4.61 7.69 2.29
CA THR A 320 4.34 8.94 1.57
C THR A 320 3.37 9.83 2.35
N ARG A 321 2.27 9.27 2.91
CA ARG A 321 1.34 10.03 3.77
C ARG A 321 2.08 10.74 4.91
N ASP A 322 2.87 10.01 5.67
CA ASP A 322 3.65 10.54 6.79
C ASP A 322 4.61 11.65 6.33
N SER A 323 5.24 11.47 5.17
CA SER A 323 6.13 12.46 4.59
C SER A 323 5.39 13.74 4.18
N LEU A 324 4.22 13.63 3.53
CA LEU A 324 3.42 14.79 3.15
C LEU A 324 2.93 15.58 4.38
N LEU A 325 2.47 14.89 5.42
CA LEU A 325 2.04 15.55 6.66
C LEU A 325 3.21 16.24 7.38
N SER A 326 4.40 15.63 7.36
CA SER A 326 5.60 16.25 7.94
C SER A 326 5.98 17.52 7.18
N LEU A 327 6.05 17.49 5.85
CA LEU A 327 6.32 18.68 5.03
C LEU A 327 5.26 19.77 5.22
N ALA A 328 3.97 19.40 5.24
CA ALA A 328 2.88 20.34 5.44
C ALA A 328 2.98 21.07 6.79
N ARG A 329 3.34 20.34 7.85
CA ARG A 329 3.55 20.92 9.19
C ARG A 329 4.79 21.82 9.24
N GLU A 330 5.85 21.45 8.54
CA GLU A 330 7.06 22.26 8.42
C GLU A 330 6.78 23.58 7.66
N TRP A 331 5.98 23.53 6.59
CA TRP A 331 5.58 24.74 5.85
C TRP A 331 4.75 25.70 6.71
N ASN A 332 3.93 25.17 7.62
CA ASN A 332 3.09 25.95 8.56
C ASN A 332 2.23 27.05 7.88
N GLU A 333 1.70 26.74 6.69
CA GLU A 333 0.91 27.67 5.89
C GLU A 333 -0.62 27.44 6.03
N PHE A 334 -1.02 26.28 6.54
CA PHE A 334 -2.41 25.86 6.70
C PHE A 334 -2.52 24.83 7.84
N THR A 335 -3.73 24.62 8.35
CA THR A 335 -3.98 23.58 9.35
C THR A 335 -3.81 22.19 8.75
N VAL A 336 -3.15 21.29 9.47
CA VAL A 336 -2.98 19.87 9.11
C VAL A 336 -3.75 19.01 10.09
N SER A 337 -4.78 18.30 9.62
CA SER A 337 -5.69 17.52 10.45
C SER A 337 -5.70 16.04 10.05
N GLU A 338 -5.59 15.19 11.06
CA GLU A 338 -5.84 13.76 10.94
C GLU A 338 -7.18 13.47 11.60
N ARG A 339 -8.24 13.43 10.80
CA ARG A 339 -9.62 13.34 11.28
C ARG A 339 -10.54 12.60 10.32
N ASP A 340 -11.70 12.19 10.79
CA ASP A 340 -12.75 11.65 9.93
C ASP A 340 -13.19 12.68 8.89
N ILE A 341 -13.39 12.18 7.68
CA ILE A 341 -13.94 12.92 6.54
C ILE A 341 -15.07 12.06 5.99
N THR A 342 -16.25 12.63 5.81
CA THR A 342 -17.41 11.93 5.28
C THR A 342 -17.74 12.36 3.85
N MET A 343 -18.45 11.51 3.11
CA MET A 343 -18.94 11.92 1.79
C MET A 343 -19.93 13.09 1.85
N ALA A 344 -20.67 13.23 2.94
CA ALA A 344 -21.55 14.39 3.16
C ALA A 344 -20.74 15.69 3.24
N GLU A 345 -19.61 15.69 3.96
CA GLU A 345 -18.70 16.84 4.04
C GLU A 345 -18.11 17.19 2.67
N ILE A 346 -17.69 16.19 1.88
CA ILE A 346 -17.16 16.42 0.52
C ILE A 346 -18.22 17.06 -0.38
N VAL A 347 -19.46 16.54 -0.37
CA VAL A 347 -20.57 17.08 -1.17
C VAL A 347 -20.89 18.50 -0.77
N GLN A 348 -20.90 18.80 0.53
CA GLN A 348 -21.15 20.13 1.04
C GLN A 348 -20.03 21.10 0.62
N ALA A 349 -18.78 20.73 0.85
CA ALA A 349 -17.62 21.56 0.51
C ALA A 349 -17.55 21.84 -1.00
N GLU A 350 -17.88 20.87 -1.85
CA GLU A 350 -17.95 21.07 -3.31
C GLU A 350 -19.05 22.09 -3.65
N SER A 351 -20.27 21.94 -3.10
CA SER A 351 -21.39 22.83 -3.37
C SER A 351 -21.17 24.27 -2.89
N GLU A 352 -20.34 24.48 -1.87
CA GLU A 352 -19.95 25.77 -1.33
C GLU A 352 -18.68 26.36 -2.00
N GLY A 353 -18.07 25.65 -2.96
CA GLY A 353 -16.80 26.04 -3.58
C GLY A 353 -15.59 26.01 -2.63
N LYS A 354 -15.70 25.26 -1.53
CA LYS A 354 -14.67 25.13 -0.50
C LYS A 354 -13.79 23.88 -0.64
N LEU A 355 -14.09 22.98 -1.57
CA LEU A 355 -13.25 21.82 -1.89
C LEU A 355 -12.20 22.24 -2.91
N LEU A 356 -10.95 22.45 -2.45
CA LEU A 356 -9.89 22.97 -3.30
C LEU A 356 -9.19 21.88 -4.08
N GLU A 357 -8.67 20.84 -3.39
CA GLU A 357 -7.94 19.74 -4.01
C GLU A 357 -8.22 18.43 -3.28
N VAL A 358 -8.19 17.32 -4.03
CA VAL A 358 -8.18 15.96 -3.48
C VAL A 358 -7.11 15.16 -4.20
N PHE A 359 -6.31 14.41 -3.45
CA PHE A 359 -5.23 13.60 -4.04
C PHE A 359 -4.91 12.37 -3.21
N GLY A 360 -4.43 11.33 -3.90
CA GLY A 360 -3.92 10.11 -3.29
C GLY A 360 -2.42 10.22 -3.02
N ALA A 361 -1.94 9.55 -1.95
CA ALA A 361 -0.52 9.46 -1.60
C ALA A 361 -0.08 8.00 -1.48
N GLY A 362 0.93 7.57 -2.26
CA GLY A 362 1.43 6.19 -2.25
C GLY A 362 2.80 6.04 -2.90
N THR A 363 3.48 4.93 -2.66
CA THR A 363 4.84 4.70 -3.15
C THR A 363 4.93 4.63 -4.69
N ALA A 364 3.94 4.03 -5.34
CA ALA A 364 4.00 3.80 -6.79
C ALA A 364 3.89 5.11 -7.59
N ALA A 365 2.86 5.91 -7.28
CA ALA A 365 2.53 7.15 -7.98
C ALA A 365 3.04 8.41 -7.27
N VAL A 366 3.58 8.30 -6.07
CA VAL A 366 3.97 9.37 -5.15
C VAL A 366 2.74 10.18 -4.72
N VAL A 367 2.21 11.03 -5.59
CA VAL A 367 0.96 11.78 -5.43
C VAL A 367 0.13 11.63 -6.69
N THR A 368 -1.18 11.43 -6.54
CA THR A 368 -2.13 11.26 -7.64
C THR A 368 -3.28 12.25 -7.48
N PRO A 369 -3.41 13.25 -8.37
CA PRO A 369 -4.52 14.19 -8.30
C PRO A 369 -5.86 13.51 -8.61
N VAL A 370 -6.93 13.93 -7.93
CA VAL A 370 -8.32 13.45 -8.13
C VAL A 370 -9.15 14.60 -8.69
N GLY A 371 -9.78 14.39 -9.84
CA GLY A 371 -10.61 15.39 -10.53
C GLY A 371 -12.11 15.16 -10.40
N ALA A 372 -12.54 13.94 -10.09
CA ALA A 372 -13.94 13.61 -9.90
C ALA A 372 -14.18 12.42 -8.98
N ILE A 373 -15.31 12.44 -8.26
CA ILE A 373 -15.80 11.30 -7.46
C ILE A 373 -17.22 10.97 -7.94
N HIS A 374 -17.43 9.75 -8.41
CA HIS A 374 -18.74 9.20 -8.76
C HIS A 374 -19.33 8.53 -7.51
N TYR A 375 -20.37 9.13 -6.94
CA TYR A 375 -21.01 8.70 -5.68
C TYR A 375 -22.53 8.61 -5.86
N GLY A 376 -23.06 7.40 -5.97
CA GLY A 376 -24.43 7.16 -6.39
C GLY A 376 -24.71 7.79 -7.75
N ASP A 377 -25.76 8.63 -7.83
CA ASP A 377 -26.13 9.36 -9.06
C ASP A 377 -25.40 10.72 -9.19
N LYS A 378 -24.51 11.07 -8.26
CA LYS A 378 -23.78 12.33 -8.24
C LYS A 378 -22.38 12.18 -8.82
N ILE A 379 -21.94 13.18 -9.56
CA ILE A 379 -20.56 13.37 -9.97
C ILE A 379 -20.06 14.64 -9.28
N ILE A 380 -19.18 14.47 -8.29
CA ILE A 380 -18.56 15.55 -7.55
C ILE A 380 -17.29 15.94 -8.32
N LYS A 381 -17.25 17.15 -8.85
CA LYS A 381 -16.09 17.69 -9.57
C LYS A 381 -15.15 18.41 -8.61
N ILE A 382 -13.86 18.21 -8.78
CA ILE A 382 -12.84 18.75 -7.89
C ILE A 382 -11.84 19.52 -8.74
N PRO A 383 -11.58 20.80 -8.45
CA PRO A 383 -10.68 21.66 -9.24
C PRO A 383 -9.20 21.38 -8.93
N THR A 384 -8.88 20.11 -8.59
CA THR A 384 -7.51 19.68 -8.36
C THR A 384 -6.67 19.95 -9.63
N MET A 385 -5.53 20.63 -9.50
CA MET A 385 -4.65 21.08 -10.58
C MET A 385 -5.17 22.27 -11.40
N GLU A 386 -6.31 22.86 -11.08
CA GLU A 386 -6.83 24.05 -11.79
C GLU A 386 -6.36 25.37 -11.16
N HIS A 387 -5.76 25.31 -9.97
CA HIS A 387 -5.18 26.47 -9.29
C HIS A 387 -3.84 26.88 -9.92
N GLU A 388 -3.46 28.14 -9.82
CA GLU A 388 -2.17 28.65 -10.32
C GLU A 388 -0.95 27.90 -9.72
N LYS A 389 -1.06 27.54 -8.43
CA LYS A 389 -0.05 26.78 -7.69
C LYS A 389 -0.70 25.64 -6.92
N PRO A 390 -1.00 24.50 -7.58
CA PRO A 390 -1.65 23.39 -6.91
C PRO A 390 -0.80 22.83 -5.76
N LEU A 391 -1.41 22.59 -4.60
CA LEU A 391 -0.74 21.98 -3.46
C LEU A 391 -0.29 20.54 -3.81
N THR A 392 -1.11 19.83 -4.57
CA THR A 392 -0.81 18.50 -5.10
C THR A 392 0.51 18.49 -5.91
N GLN A 393 0.72 19.47 -6.79
CA GLN A 393 1.97 19.61 -7.56
C GLN A 393 3.16 19.91 -6.66
N ARG A 394 2.99 20.84 -5.71
CA ARG A 394 4.05 21.21 -4.76
C ARG A 394 4.51 20.00 -3.94
N PHE A 395 3.62 19.17 -3.46
CA PHE A 395 3.96 17.94 -2.75
C PHE A 395 4.72 16.96 -3.66
N PHE A 396 4.23 16.76 -4.89
CA PHE A 396 4.89 15.88 -5.85
C PHE A 396 6.33 16.29 -6.10
N ASP A 397 6.55 17.58 -6.37
CA ASP A 397 7.89 18.12 -6.65
C ASP A 397 8.79 18.03 -5.42
N SER A 398 8.30 18.42 -4.24
CA SER A 398 9.07 18.37 -2.98
C SER A 398 9.54 16.95 -2.64
N ILE A 399 8.66 15.96 -2.78
CA ILE A 399 9.04 14.55 -2.53
C ILE A 399 10.05 14.07 -3.56
N LYS A 400 9.86 14.39 -4.84
CA LYS A 400 10.81 14.02 -5.91
C LYS A 400 12.18 14.66 -5.67
N ASP A 401 12.24 15.92 -5.27
CA ASP A 401 13.51 16.61 -5.00
C ASP A 401 14.30 15.91 -3.90
N ILE A 402 13.61 15.41 -2.87
CA ILE A 402 14.24 14.60 -1.81
C ILE A 402 14.66 13.21 -2.34
N GLN A 403 13.77 12.54 -3.08
CA GLN A 403 14.02 11.18 -3.60
C GLN A 403 15.21 11.12 -4.56
N TYR A 404 15.35 12.13 -5.43
CA TYR A 404 16.46 12.22 -6.40
C TYR A 404 17.69 12.96 -5.85
N GLY A 405 17.70 13.33 -4.56
CA GLY A 405 18.85 14.00 -3.93
C GLY A 405 19.09 15.43 -4.39
N ARG A 406 18.12 16.10 -5.04
CA ARG A 406 18.20 17.51 -5.43
C ARG A 406 18.20 18.43 -4.20
N VAL A 407 17.56 17.97 -3.14
CA VAL A 407 17.57 18.59 -1.82
C VAL A 407 18.15 17.58 -0.83
N LYS A 408 19.18 18.03 -0.09
CA LYS A 408 19.76 17.19 0.98
C LYS A 408 18.75 17.03 2.13
N HIS A 409 18.34 15.81 2.39
CA HIS A 409 17.33 15.51 3.41
C HIS A 409 17.63 14.17 4.09
N PRO A 410 17.39 14.02 5.42
CA PRO A 410 17.64 12.76 6.12
C PRO A 410 16.78 11.57 5.64
N TRP A 411 15.69 11.83 4.91
CA TRP A 411 14.85 10.79 4.31
C TRP A 411 15.48 10.13 3.08
N SER A 412 16.47 10.76 2.50
CA SER A 412 17.20 10.25 1.34
C SER A 412 18.44 9.50 1.82
N VAL A 413 18.42 8.17 1.75
CA VAL A 413 19.45 7.28 2.30
C VAL A 413 20.29 6.71 1.16
N PRO A 414 21.58 7.09 0.99
CA PRO A 414 22.46 6.49 0.00
C PRO A 414 22.62 4.98 0.22
N ILE A 415 22.87 4.24 -0.87
CA ILE A 415 23.08 2.79 -0.81
C ILE A 415 24.51 2.40 -0.41
N GLU A 416 25.44 3.34 -0.42
CA GLU A 416 26.83 3.18 0.03
C GLU A 416 26.98 3.52 1.52
#